data_b2cf77a355189f0863fef3801fddcea8
#
_entry.id   b2cf77a355189f0863fef3801fddcea8
#
_cell.length_a   1.000
_cell.length_b   1.000
_cell.length_c   1.000
_cell.angle_alpha   90.00
_cell.angle_beta   90.00
_cell.angle_gamma   90.00
#
_symmetry.space_group_name_H-M   'P 1'
#
loop_
_entity.id
_entity.type
_entity.pdbx_description
1 polymer ?
#
loop_
_entity_poly.entity_id
_entity_poly.type
_entity_poly.pdbx_seq_one_letter_code
_entity_poly.pdbx_strand_id
1 'polypeptide(L)'
;MEFHGWSFGSAEAVSGEVVFNTSMVGYPEQLTDPTYSGQILCLTYPLIGNYGVPSEELMAENLSLKLESEKIQPKGLVIFDYCEDYSNWEAEKSLEQWMKEQNLTGIYGIDTRELTKILRDKGSMSGEIIPEGAAKPEAPAKPSPADVCCKEVIVYKAETAQDVENINGSKAATTNGKKVVVVDLGVKHSIIRGLLARGAEVVRVPYDYDFTEMEYDGVYVSNGPGCTCNCEKTVEVLKKVLEGGKPVFGFGMGYHLIAKAAGCELVRLAHPHRSANQPVRKEGTNRTYISSQNVYRAVKAASIPSEWEVYFTNLNDGAVDGIRHKTKPFIGLNFAPEVCVGLTENVTPLDEFISKL
;
A
#
# COMPACT_ATOMS: atom_id res chain seq x y z
N MET A 1 7.09 13.62 24.47
CA MET A 1 8.42 13.06 24.13
C MET A 1 8.96 13.93 23.03
N GLU A 2 10.21 14.32 23.10
CA GLU A 2 10.84 15.24 22.17
C GLU A 2 12.14 14.62 21.65
N PHE A 3 12.38 14.76 20.36
CA PHE A 3 13.61 14.37 19.70
C PHE A 3 14.19 15.58 18.98
N HIS A 4 15.50 15.74 19.01
CA HIS A 4 16.20 16.82 18.34
C HIS A 4 17.08 16.27 17.23
N GLY A 5 17.06 16.92 16.07
CA GLY A 5 17.85 16.52 14.90
C GLY A 5 18.02 17.67 13.93
N TRP A 6 18.44 17.37 12.73
CA TRP A 6 18.70 18.30 11.66
C TRP A 6 17.56 18.31 10.66
N SER A 7 17.12 19.50 10.26
CA SER A 7 16.08 19.67 9.24
C SER A 7 16.63 19.47 7.83
N PHE A 8 15.84 18.83 6.94
CA PHE A 8 16.09 18.75 5.51
C PHE A 8 14.77 18.72 4.74
N GLY A 9 14.80 18.99 3.42
CA GLY A 9 13.58 19.13 2.63
C GLY A 9 12.90 20.48 2.83
N SER A 10 11.58 20.48 3.03
CA SER A 10 10.79 21.69 3.29
C SER A 10 11.02 22.27 4.69
N ALA A 11 10.90 23.60 4.83
CA ALA A 11 11.01 24.30 6.10
C ALA A 11 9.64 24.51 6.81
N GLU A 12 8.57 23.88 6.33
CA GLU A 12 7.24 23.99 6.93
C GLU A 12 7.09 23.04 8.11
N ALA A 13 6.40 23.51 9.18
CA ALA A 13 6.04 22.62 10.28
C ALA A 13 4.86 21.73 9.88
N VAL A 14 4.95 20.45 10.23
CA VAL A 14 3.94 19.44 9.86
C VAL A 14 3.51 18.61 11.05
N SER A 15 2.27 18.15 11.02
CA SER A 15 1.71 17.20 11.99
C SER A 15 1.08 16.00 11.29
N GLY A 16 1.16 14.83 11.94
CA GLY A 16 0.63 13.59 11.38
C GLY A 16 0.61 12.45 12.40
N GLU A 17 -0.03 11.35 12.03
CA GLU A 17 0.17 10.08 12.72
C GLU A 17 1.58 9.56 12.41
N VAL A 18 2.39 9.35 13.44
CA VAL A 18 3.75 8.82 13.26
C VAL A 18 3.67 7.31 13.08
N VAL A 19 4.21 6.85 11.97
CA VAL A 19 4.29 5.42 11.62
C VAL A 19 5.71 5.09 11.22
N PHE A 20 6.08 3.80 11.28
CA PHE A 20 7.41 3.37 10.88
C PHE A 20 7.36 2.33 9.77
N ASN A 21 8.46 2.17 9.06
CA ASN A 21 8.70 1.06 8.14
C ASN A 21 10.14 0.56 8.32
N THR A 22 10.33 -0.76 8.36
CA THR A 22 11.63 -1.40 8.58
C THR A 22 12.26 -1.94 7.30
N SER A 23 11.74 -1.60 6.13
CA SER A 23 12.33 -1.99 4.84
C SER A 23 13.70 -1.35 4.66
N MET A 24 14.63 -2.10 4.08
CA MET A 24 16.00 -1.65 3.87
C MET A 24 16.15 -0.80 2.59
N VAL A 25 15.24 -0.95 1.65
CA VAL A 25 15.28 -0.32 0.32
C VAL A 25 13.88 0.17 -0.07
N GLY A 26 13.78 0.96 -1.14
CA GLY A 26 12.50 1.39 -1.71
C GLY A 26 11.91 2.62 -1.03
N TYR A 27 12.74 3.57 -0.57
CA TYR A 27 12.20 4.78 0.03
C TYR A 27 11.45 5.69 -0.97
N PRO A 28 11.78 5.77 -2.27
CA PRO A 28 10.96 6.55 -3.21
C PRO A 28 9.56 5.94 -3.39
N GLU A 29 9.47 4.61 -3.49
CA GLU A 29 8.21 3.88 -3.59
C GLU A 29 7.40 4.03 -2.30
N GLN A 30 8.03 3.97 -1.12
CA GLN A 30 7.36 4.19 0.15
C GLN A 30 6.86 5.64 0.30
N LEU A 31 7.65 6.61 -0.14
CA LEU A 31 7.26 8.02 -0.09
C LEU A 31 6.11 8.35 -1.06
N THR A 32 5.93 7.58 -2.12
CA THR A 32 4.82 7.74 -3.07
C THR A 32 3.67 6.76 -2.83
N ASP A 33 3.76 5.87 -1.84
CA ASP A 33 2.68 4.94 -1.49
C ASP A 33 1.50 5.71 -0.84
N PRO A 34 0.31 5.72 -1.47
CA PRO A 34 -0.86 6.43 -0.96
C PRO A 34 -1.29 6.02 0.45
N THR A 35 -0.89 4.85 0.92
CA THR A 35 -1.22 4.39 2.28
C THR A 35 -0.59 5.23 3.38
N TYR A 36 0.48 5.98 3.07
CA TYR A 36 1.12 6.91 4.00
C TYR A 36 0.57 8.34 3.92
N SER A 37 -0.49 8.57 3.17
CA SER A 37 -1.09 9.91 3.05
C SER A 37 -1.42 10.50 4.43
N GLY A 38 -0.96 11.73 4.64
CA GLY A 38 -1.19 12.47 5.88
C GLY A 38 -0.39 12.01 7.11
N GLN A 39 0.50 11.03 6.97
CA GLN A 39 1.30 10.47 8.08
C GLN A 39 2.71 11.07 8.11
N ILE A 40 3.39 10.93 9.25
CA ILE A 40 4.84 11.14 9.38
C ILE A 40 5.49 9.76 9.34
N LEU A 41 6.28 9.50 8.30
CA LEU A 41 6.91 8.21 8.08
C LEU A 41 8.31 8.18 8.70
N CYS A 42 8.55 7.22 9.60
CA CYS A 42 9.86 6.92 10.16
C CYS A 42 10.47 5.72 9.43
N LEU A 43 11.58 5.92 8.71
CA LEU A 43 12.34 4.85 8.09
C LEU A 43 13.46 4.41 9.04
N THR A 44 13.47 3.11 9.37
CA THR A 44 14.42 2.58 10.39
C THR A 44 15.75 2.15 9.80
N TYR A 45 15.85 2.01 8.47
CA TYR A 45 17.13 1.75 7.84
C TYR A 45 18.07 2.94 8.09
N PRO A 46 19.32 2.68 8.54
CA PRO A 46 20.16 3.74 9.08
C PRO A 46 20.59 4.79 8.04
N LEU A 47 20.68 4.44 6.77
CA LEU A 47 21.16 5.35 5.71
C LEU A 47 20.07 5.52 4.64
N ILE A 48 19.59 6.74 4.45
CA ILE A 48 18.56 7.10 3.46
C ILE A 48 19.09 8.23 2.54
N GLY A 49 18.73 8.17 1.26
CA GLY A 49 19.18 9.12 0.24
C GLY A 49 20.29 8.58 -0.67
N ASN A 50 20.97 7.52 -0.26
CA ASN A 50 22.18 7.00 -0.89
C ASN A 50 22.04 6.57 -2.36
N TYR A 51 20.87 6.31 -2.86
CA TYR A 51 20.64 5.99 -4.27
C TYR A 51 19.75 7.00 -5.02
N GLY A 52 19.48 8.15 -4.40
CA GLY A 52 18.72 9.24 -5.05
C GLY A 52 17.26 8.89 -5.32
N VAL A 53 16.66 9.59 -6.26
CA VAL A 53 15.27 9.46 -6.68
C VAL A 53 15.24 9.19 -8.18
N PRO A 54 14.51 8.18 -8.64
CA PRO A 54 14.38 7.86 -10.06
C PRO A 54 13.51 8.90 -10.78
N SER A 55 13.43 8.80 -12.11
CA SER A 55 12.57 9.63 -12.95
C SER A 55 11.11 9.62 -12.48
N GLU A 56 10.50 10.80 -12.47
CA GLU A 56 9.05 10.99 -12.26
C GLU A 56 8.27 10.86 -13.58
N GLU A 57 8.79 10.13 -14.56
CA GLU A 57 8.14 9.91 -15.84
C GLU A 57 6.77 9.29 -15.70
N LEU A 58 5.81 9.87 -16.42
CA LEU A 58 4.42 9.42 -16.45
C LEU A 58 4.10 8.80 -17.82
N MET A 59 3.41 7.67 -17.77
CA MET A 59 2.75 7.06 -18.91
C MET A 59 1.40 7.72 -19.17
N ALA A 60 0.63 7.20 -20.13
CA ALA A 60 -0.73 7.63 -20.39
C ALA A 60 -1.58 7.58 -19.10
N GLU A 61 -2.56 8.47 -19.00
CA GLU A 61 -3.46 8.59 -17.85
C GLU A 61 -2.72 8.84 -16.51
N ASN A 62 -1.60 9.57 -16.55
CA ASN A 62 -0.75 9.93 -15.41
C ASN A 62 -0.25 8.72 -14.60
N LEU A 63 -0.11 7.55 -15.21
CA LEU A 63 0.44 6.38 -14.56
C LEU A 63 1.97 6.50 -14.43
N SER A 64 2.50 6.60 -13.22
CA SER A 64 3.94 6.65 -13.02
C SER A 64 4.61 5.35 -13.45
N LEU A 65 5.73 5.46 -14.16
CA LEU A 65 6.51 4.32 -14.63
C LEU A 65 7.29 3.65 -13.49
N LYS A 66 7.78 4.43 -12.53
CA LYS A 66 8.70 3.95 -11.47
C LYS A 66 8.17 4.11 -10.04
N LEU A 67 7.30 5.08 -9.82
CA LEU A 67 6.77 5.42 -8.50
C LEU A 67 5.38 4.81 -8.26
N GLU A 68 4.88 4.90 -7.04
CA GLU A 68 3.60 4.31 -6.63
C GLU A 68 2.41 5.27 -6.74
N SER A 69 2.67 6.56 -6.92
CA SER A 69 1.70 7.59 -7.25
C SER A 69 2.40 8.82 -7.86
N GLU A 70 1.63 9.83 -8.24
CA GLU A 70 2.13 11.03 -8.92
C GLU A 70 2.87 12.01 -8.00
N LYS A 71 2.83 11.78 -6.68
CA LYS A 71 3.39 12.70 -5.68
C LYS A 71 3.82 12.00 -4.40
N ILE A 72 4.60 12.70 -3.59
CA ILE A 72 4.89 12.30 -2.21
C ILE A 72 3.61 12.34 -1.38
N GLN A 73 3.35 11.30 -0.61
CA GLN A 73 2.12 11.10 0.16
C GLN A 73 2.24 11.46 1.65
N PRO A 74 3.32 11.07 2.37
CA PRO A 74 3.47 11.46 3.77
C PRO A 74 3.65 12.98 3.92
N LYS A 75 3.33 13.47 5.11
CA LYS A 75 3.52 14.87 5.51
C LYS A 75 4.92 15.13 6.06
N GLY A 76 5.59 14.11 6.56
CA GLY A 76 6.92 14.24 7.14
C GLY A 76 7.73 12.96 7.04
N LEU A 77 9.04 13.10 7.07
CA LEU A 77 10.01 12.01 7.03
C LEU A 77 10.96 12.10 8.22
N VAL A 78 11.10 10.98 8.95
CA VAL A 78 12.03 10.84 10.07
C VAL A 78 13.03 9.74 9.73
N ILE A 79 14.33 10.07 9.77
CA ILE A 79 15.41 9.13 9.45
C ILE A 79 16.57 9.26 10.45
N PHE A 80 17.42 8.24 10.47
CA PHE A 80 18.62 8.27 11.31
C PHE A 80 19.73 9.08 10.65
N ASP A 81 20.15 8.71 9.44
CA ASP A 81 21.23 9.36 8.72
C ASP A 81 20.80 9.67 7.28
N TYR A 82 21.18 10.86 6.81
CA TYR A 82 20.90 11.34 5.47
C TYR A 82 22.17 11.36 4.62
N CYS A 83 22.13 10.69 3.49
CA CYS A 83 23.18 10.72 2.49
C CYS A 83 22.83 11.76 1.41
N GLU A 84 23.61 12.84 1.37
CA GLU A 84 23.44 13.91 0.38
C GLU A 84 23.93 13.47 -1.02
N ASP A 85 25.05 12.74 -1.03
CA ASP A 85 25.64 12.21 -2.25
C ASP A 85 24.98 10.88 -2.63
N TYR A 86 24.30 10.84 -3.75
CA TYR A 86 23.67 9.61 -4.23
C TYR A 86 24.45 8.96 -5.37
N SER A 87 24.35 7.64 -5.47
CA SER A 87 24.98 6.86 -6.51
C SER A 87 24.07 5.71 -6.96
N ASN A 88 23.30 5.95 -8.01
CA ASN A 88 22.51 4.95 -8.70
C ASN A 88 22.32 5.38 -10.16
N TRP A 89 22.38 4.44 -11.09
CA TRP A 89 22.24 4.68 -12.52
C TRP A 89 20.82 5.16 -12.94
N GLU A 90 19.82 4.93 -12.11
CA GLU A 90 18.44 5.39 -12.34
C GLU A 90 18.14 6.76 -11.69
N ALA A 91 19.03 7.27 -10.85
CA ALA A 91 18.76 8.49 -10.10
C ALA A 91 18.91 9.74 -10.95
N GLU A 92 17.94 10.63 -10.87
CA GLU A 92 17.93 11.93 -11.55
C GLU A 92 18.16 13.10 -10.60
N LYS A 93 17.81 12.93 -9.32
CA LYS A 93 17.92 13.98 -8.30
C LYS A 93 18.20 13.41 -6.91
N SER A 94 18.67 14.26 -5.98
CA SER A 94 18.80 13.88 -4.58
C SER A 94 17.44 13.81 -3.88
N LEU A 95 17.38 13.05 -2.78
CA LEU A 95 16.17 12.98 -1.98
C LEU A 95 15.75 14.36 -1.44
N GLU A 96 16.71 15.16 -0.95
CA GLU A 96 16.41 16.50 -0.40
C GLU A 96 15.85 17.44 -1.47
N GLN A 97 16.40 17.40 -2.68
CA GLN A 97 15.89 18.21 -3.78
C GLN A 97 14.43 17.83 -4.08
N TRP A 98 14.13 16.55 -4.21
CA TRP A 98 12.78 16.05 -4.44
C TRP A 98 11.82 16.43 -3.33
N MET A 99 12.25 16.32 -2.07
CA MET A 99 11.46 16.72 -0.91
C MET A 99 11.12 18.21 -0.92
N LYS A 100 12.08 19.08 -1.33
CA LYS A 100 11.85 20.52 -1.48
C LYS A 100 10.85 20.84 -2.59
N GLU A 101 10.97 20.16 -3.73
CA GLU A 101 10.06 20.31 -4.87
C GLU A 101 8.63 19.95 -4.53
N GLN A 102 8.45 18.93 -3.66
CA GLN A 102 7.13 18.41 -3.27
C GLN A 102 6.68 18.80 -1.85
N ASN A 103 7.37 19.75 -1.21
CA ASN A 103 7.04 20.27 0.12
C ASN A 103 6.99 19.21 1.23
N LEU A 104 7.87 18.20 1.18
CA LEU A 104 8.01 17.25 2.26
C LEU A 104 9.03 17.74 3.30
N THR A 105 8.60 17.84 4.54
CA THR A 105 9.47 18.19 5.69
C THR A 105 10.13 16.94 6.25
N GLY A 106 11.45 17.03 6.49
CA GLY A 106 12.22 15.92 7.04
C GLY A 106 13.06 16.32 8.25
N ILE A 107 13.35 15.32 9.08
CA ILE A 107 14.30 15.42 10.19
C ILE A 107 15.20 14.19 10.21
N TYR A 108 16.53 14.39 10.32
CA TYR A 108 17.50 13.33 10.48
C TYR A 108 18.35 13.52 11.75
N GLY A 109 19.15 12.52 12.12
CA GLY A 109 19.89 12.49 13.36
C GLY A 109 19.06 11.97 14.54
N ILE A 110 17.93 11.33 14.27
CA ILE A 110 17.00 10.80 15.27
C ILE A 110 17.30 9.33 15.54
N ASP A 111 17.24 8.90 16.81
CA ASP A 111 17.21 7.48 17.14
C ASP A 111 15.89 6.84 16.67
N THR A 112 15.86 6.46 15.38
CA THR A 112 14.69 5.83 14.75
C THR A 112 14.39 4.46 15.35
N ARG A 113 15.38 3.78 15.91
CA ARG A 113 15.20 2.49 16.58
C ARG A 113 14.43 2.66 17.89
N GLU A 114 14.77 3.66 18.69
CA GLU A 114 14.05 3.97 19.93
C GLU A 114 12.62 4.44 19.61
N LEU A 115 12.45 5.34 18.64
CA LEU A 115 11.12 5.77 18.20
C LEU A 115 10.26 4.58 17.73
N THR A 116 10.83 3.65 16.97
CA THR A 116 10.13 2.44 16.51
C THR A 116 9.69 1.55 17.67
N LYS A 117 10.51 1.34 18.70
CA LYS A 117 10.12 0.58 19.89
C LYS A 117 8.92 1.23 20.59
N ILE A 118 8.95 2.55 20.75
CA ILE A 118 7.86 3.30 21.36
C ILE A 118 6.56 3.13 20.55
N LEU A 119 6.62 3.28 19.23
CA LEU A 119 5.47 3.10 18.33
C LEU A 119 4.94 1.67 18.31
N ARG A 120 5.83 0.68 18.42
CA ARG A 120 5.45 -0.73 18.51
C ARG A 120 4.69 -1.02 19.82
N ASP A 121 5.20 -0.50 20.93
CA ASP A 121 4.66 -0.83 22.26
C ASP A 121 3.40 -0.01 22.60
N LYS A 122 3.32 1.24 22.14
CA LYS A 122 2.17 2.14 22.40
C LYS A 122 1.16 2.20 21.25
N GLY A 123 1.49 1.68 20.09
CA GLY A 123 0.76 1.90 18.84
C GLY A 123 1.12 3.23 18.19
N SER A 124 0.49 3.53 17.05
CA SER A 124 0.68 4.79 16.35
C SER A 124 0.22 5.98 17.20
N MET A 125 0.96 7.07 17.15
CA MET A 125 0.77 8.29 17.93
C MET A 125 0.79 9.50 17.02
N SER A 126 0.11 10.56 17.38
CA SER A 126 0.27 11.86 16.72
C SER A 126 1.63 12.46 17.07
N GLY A 127 2.29 13.04 16.08
CA GLY A 127 3.56 13.75 16.23
C GLY A 127 3.62 14.97 15.35
N GLU A 128 4.65 15.79 15.58
CA GLU A 128 4.91 17.04 14.85
C GLU A 128 6.40 17.09 14.51
N ILE A 129 6.73 17.62 13.32
CA ILE A 129 8.08 18.06 12.97
C ILE A 129 8.04 19.56 12.86
N ILE A 130 8.83 20.26 13.68
CA ILE A 130 8.82 21.72 13.76
C ILE A 130 10.25 22.21 13.49
N PRO A 131 10.54 22.71 12.27
CA PRO A 131 11.81 23.36 11.99
C PRO A 131 12.03 24.60 12.88
N GLU A 132 13.28 24.93 13.16
CA GLU A 132 13.61 26.09 14.00
C GLU A 132 12.99 27.38 13.44
N GLY A 133 12.28 28.11 14.31
CA GLY A 133 11.57 29.34 13.94
C GLY A 133 10.21 29.16 13.27
N ALA A 134 9.79 27.93 12.95
CA ALA A 134 8.48 27.67 12.40
C ALA A 134 7.38 27.71 13.46
N ALA A 135 6.18 28.15 13.07
CA ALA A 135 5.01 28.10 13.94
C ALA A 135 4.54 26.66 14.15
N LYS A 136 3.91 26.39 15.29
CA LYS A 136 3.32 25.07 15.56
C LYS A 136 2.25 24.74 14.52
N PRO A 137 2.26 23.53 13.93
CA PRO A 137 1.27 23.12 12.94
C PRO A 137 -0.10 22.89 13.57
N GLU A 138 -1.14 22.90 12.74
CA GLU A 138 -2.48 22.49 13.15
C GLU A 138 -2.52 20.97 13.47
N ALA A 139 -3.55 20.57 14.24
CA ALA A 139 -3.77 19.15 14.53
C ALA A 139 -3.98 18.36 13.22
N PRO A 140 -3.44 17.14 13.14
CA PRO A 140 -3.50 16.36 11.89
C PRO A 140 -4.93 15.96 11.56
N ALA A 141 -5.32 16.14 10.30
CA ALA A 141 -6.52 15.53 9.76
C ALA A 141 -6.38 14.01 9.71
N LYS A 142 -7.48 13.29 9.89
CA LYS A 142 -7.48 11.83 9.72
C LYS A 142 -7.44 11.51 8.23
N PRO A 143 -6.48 10.70 7.76
CA PRO A 143 -6.41 10.34 6.36
C PRO A 143 -7.63 9.52 5.92
N SER A 144 -8.03 9.69 4.67
CA SER A 144 -9.19 9.02 4.07
C SER A 144 -8.85 8.55 2.66
N PRO A 145 -9.47 7.48 2.15
CA PRO A 145 -9.37 7.12 0.74
C PRO A 145 -9.78 8.25 -0.20
N ALA A 146 -10.70 9.12 0.21
CA ALA A 146 -11.13 10.29 -0.56
C ALA A 146 -10.00 11.28 -0.88
N ASP A 147 -8.92 11.29 -0.08
CA ASP A 147 -7.78 12.21 -0.27
C ASP A 147 -6.84 11.75 -1.38
N VAL A 148 -6.86 10.45 -1.71
CA VAL A 148 -5.88 9.80 -2.59
C VAL A 148 -6.48 9.05 -3.78
N CYS A 149 -7.78 8.77 -3.78
CA CYS A 149 -8.44 8.07 -4.88
C CYS A 149 -8.58 8.98 -6.11
N CYS A 150 -8.72 8.35 -7.28
CA CYS A 150 -9.13 9.04 -8.50
C CYS A 150 -10.51 9.74 -8.30
N LYS A 151 -10.74 10.81 -9.03
CA LYS A 151 -12.00 11.58 -8.92
C LYS A 151 -13.03 11.17 -9.97
N GLU A 152 -12.58 10.51 -11.02
CA GLU A 152 -13.38 10.01 -12.12
C GLU A 152 -12.91 8.62 -12.53
N VAL A 153 -13.70 7.95 -13.34
CA VAL A 153 -13.34 6.64 -13.88
C VAL A 153 -12.22 6.81 -14.93
N ILE A 154 -11.14 6.06 -14.74
CA ILE A 154 -9.96 6.08 -15.64
C ILE A 154 -9.82 4.69 -16.26
N VAL A 155 -9.62 4.63 -17.56
CA VAL A 155 -9.44 3.37 -18.29
C VAL A 155 -8.03 3.28 -18.84
N TYR A 156 -7.29 2.26 -18.41
CA TYR A 156 -5.96 1.92 -18.91
C TYR A 156 -6.06 0.71 -19.84
N LYS A 157 -5.53 0.83 -21.06
CA LYS A 157 -5.56 -0.24 -22.05
C LYS A 157 -4.24 -0.98 -22.14
N ALA A 158 -4.28 -2.25 -22.51
CA ALA A 158 -3.10 -3.11 -22.63
C ALA A 158 -2.08 -2.63 -23.68
N GLU A 159 -2.48 -1.80 -24.64
CA GLU A 159 -1.57 -1.17 -25.61
C GLU A 159 -0.52 -0.25 -24.93
N THR A 160 -0.85 0.25 -23.76
CA THR A 160 0.07 0.99 -22.87
C THR A 160 1.10 0.06 -22.21
N ALA A 161 0.92 -1.25 -22.34
CA ALA A 161 1.73 -2.25 -21.63
C ALA A 161 3.05 -2.61 -22.34
N GLN A 162 3.26 -2.20 -23.58
CA GLN A 162 4.54 -2.48 -24.29
C GLN A 162 5.76 -1.87 -23.58
N ASP A 163 5.56 -0.77 -22.85
CA ASP A 163 6.61 -0.15 -22.03
C ASP A 163 6.79 -0.83 -20.67
N VAL A 164 5.85 -1.66 -20.24
CA VAL A 164 5.83 -2.33 -18.91
C VAL A 164 6.48 -3.72 -18.93
N GLU A 165 6.63 -4.36 -20.10
CA GLU A 165 7.19 -5.72 -20.22
C GLU A 165 8.62 -5.86 -19.67
N ASN A 166 9.36 -4.77 -19.58
CA ASN A 166 10.74 -4.76 -19.10
C ASN A 166 10.89 -4.70 -17.57
N ILE A 167 9.81 -4.46 -16.82
CA ILE A 167 9.91 -4.16 -15.38
C ILE A 167 9.79 -5.40 -14.49
N ASN A 168 9.13 -6.46 -14.92
CA ASN A 168 8.77 -7.58 -14.04
C ASN A 168 9.18 -8.99 -14.50
N GLY A 169 10.18 -9.20 -15.29
CA GLY A 169 10.90 -10.46 -15.54
C GLY A 169 10.25 -11.86 -15.35
N SER A 170 8.97 -11.94 -15.04
CA SER A 170 8.26 -13.17 -14.71
C SER A 170 7.31 -13.57 -15.83
N LYS A 171 7.29 -14.84 -16.19
CA LYS A 171 6.23 -15.45 -17.01
C LYS A 171 4.92 -15.45 -16.20
N ALA A 172 4.23 -14.33 -16.20
CA ALA A 172 2.93 -14.20 -15.55
C ALA A 172 1.81 -14.84 -16.39
N ALA A 173 0.75 -15.29 -15.73
CA ALA A 173 -0.49 -15.64 -16.41
C ALA A 173 -1.01 -14.44 -17.21
N THR A 174 -1.54 -14.67 -18.42
CA THR A 174 -2.08 -13.62 -19.27
C THR A 174 -3.60 -13.62 -19.25
N THR A 175 -4.20 -12.43 -19.23
CA THR A 175 -5.66 -12.26 -19.16
C THR A 175 -6.34 -12.23 -20.53
N ASN A 176 -5.58 -12.08 -21.60
CA ASN A 176 -6.12 -11.95 -22.98
C ASN A 176 -7.18 -10.85 -23.13
N GLY A 177 -6.93 -9.66 -22.58
CA GLY A 177 -7.82 -8.51 -22.71
C GLY A 177 -9.02 -8.50 -21.75
N LYS A 178 -8.99 -9.30 -20.70
CA LYS A 178 -10.00 -9.27 -19.64
C LYS A 178 -10.05 -7.93 -18.92
N LYS A 179 -11.25 -7.48 -18.58
CA LYS A 179 -11.50 -6.21 -17.93
C LYS A 179 -11.54 -6.35 -16.41
N VAL A 180 -10.63 -5.67 -15.72
CA VAL A 180 -10.55 -5.64 -14.25
C VAL A 180 -10.95 -4.27 -13.73
N VAL A 181 -12.02 -4.22 -12.94
CA VAL A 181 -12.37 -3.02 -12.17
C VAL A 181 -11.45 -2.94 -10.96
N VAL A 182 -10.74 -1.82 -10.84
CA VAL A 182 -9.89 -1.51 -9.67
C VAL A 182 -10.60 -0.45 -8.82
N VAL A 183 -11.08 -0.86 -7.66
CA VAL A 183 -11.67 0.05 -6.67
C VAL A 183 -10.53 0.78 -5.96
N ASP A 184 -10.44 2.08 -6.21
CA ASP A 184 -9.31 2.91 -5.80
C ASP A 184 -9.51 3.50 -4.40
N LEU A 185 -8.93 2.86 -3.41
CA LEU A 185 -8.81 3.38 -2.04
C LEU A 185 -7.49 4.14 -1.81
N GLY A 186 -6.64 4.21 -2.81
CA GLY A 186 -5.25 4.64 -2.81
C GLY A 186 -4.39 3.57 -3.47
N VAL A 187 -4.74 3.22 -4.72
CA VAL A 187 -4.06 2.15 -5.46
C VAL A 187 -2.63 2.56 -5.81
N LYS A 188 -1.69 1.65 -5.59
CA LYS A 188 -0.32 1.81 -6.05
C LYS A 188 -0.24 1.61 -7.56
N HIS A 189 0.53 2.45 -8.23
CA HIS A 189 0.71 2.38 -9.67
C HIS A 189 1.35 1.05 -10.12
N SER A 190 2.20 0.43 -9.30
CA SER A 190 2.73 -0.91 -9.54
C SER A 190 1.64 -1.97 -9.73
N ILE A 191 0.51 -1.86 -9.04
CA ILE A 191 -0.63 -2.78 -9.21
C ILE A 191 -1.26 -2.60 -10.59
N ILE A 192 -1.48 -1.36 -11.00
CA ILE A 192 -2.04 -1.06 -12.33
C ILE A 192 -1.09 -1.56 -13.41
N ARG A 193 0.21 -1.23 -13.31
CA ARG A 193 1.25 -1.76 -14.21
C ARG A 193 1.28 -3.28 -14.24
N GLY A 194 1.19 -3.92 -13.06
CA GLY A 194 1.19 -5.38 -12.95
C GLY A 194 0.00 -6.06 -13.62
N LEU A 195 -1.19 -5.45 -13.58
CA LEU A 195 -2.38 -5.92 -14.29
C LEU A 195 -2.25 -5.71 -15.80
N LEU A 196 -1.78 -4.54 -16.23
CA LEU A 196 -1.54 -4.21 -17.64
C LEU A 196 -0.48 -5.14 -18.26
N ALA A 197 0.63 -5.40 -17.56
CA ALA A 197 1.68 -6.34 -17.99
C ALA A 197 1.17 -7.78 -18.18
N ARG A 198 0.05 -8.12 -17.56
CA ARG A 198 -0.65 -9.40 -17.74
C ARG A 198 -1.75 -9.33 -18.81
N GLY A 199 -1.83 -8.26 -19.57
CA GLY A 199 -2.78 -8.07 -20.66
C GLY A 199 -4.21 -7.75 -20.21
N ALA A 200 -4.42 -7.27 -19.00
CA ALA A 200 -5.73 -6.81 -18.55
C ALA A 200 -6.04 -5.40 -19.09
N GLU A 201 -7.30 -5.12 -19.36
CA GLU A 201 -7.83 -3.76 -19.40
C GLU A 201 -8.17 -3.36 -17.95
N VAL A 202 -7.67 -2.23 -17.47
CA VAL A 202 -7.88 -1.79 -16.08
C VAL A 202 -8.84 -0.60 -16.08
N VAL A 203 -9.95 -0.75 -15.34
CA VAL A 203 -10.93 0.33 -15.12
C VAL A 203 -10.82 0.76 -13.66
N ARG A 204 -10.06 1.85 -13.40
CA ARG A 204 -9.89 2.44 -12.07
C ARG A 204 -11.12 3.30 -11.75
N VAL A 205 -11.80 2.99 -10.65
CA VAL A 205 -13.00 3.71 -10.20
C VAL A 205 -12.78 4.31 -8.81
N PRO A 206 -13.38 5.46 -8.48
CA PRO A 206 -13.33 6.00 -7.12
C PRO A 206 -13.83 4.99 -6.09
N TYR A 207 -13.31 5.06 -4.86
CA TYR A 207 -13.59 4.08 -3.80
C TYR A 207 -15.08 3.92 -3.48
N ASP A 208 -15.88 4.95 -3.67
CA ASP A 208 -17.32 4.96 -3.38
C ASP A 208 -18.22 4.88 -4.63
N TYR A 209 -17.63 4.57 -5.79
CA TYR A 209 -18.35 4.43 -7.04
C TYR A 209 -19.11 3.10 -7.11
N ASP A 210 -20.41 3.14 -7.51
CA ASP A 210 -21.18 1.91 -7.79
C ASP A 210 -20.95 1.46 -9.23
N PHE A 211 -20.10 0.44 -9.39
CA PHE A 211 -19.74 -0.14 -10.69
C PHE A 211 -20.52 -1.41 -11.04
N THR A 212 -21.57 -1.75 -10.28
CA THR A 212 -22.29 -3.02 -10.44
C THR A 212 -22.97 -3.17 -11.78
N GLU A 213 -23.33 -2.05 -12.42
CA GLU A 213 -23.93 -2.02 -13.77
C GLU A 213 -22.90 -2.04 -14.92
N MET A 214 -21.60 -2.01 -14.60
CA MET A 214 -20.54 -2.05 -15.61
C MET A 214 -20.26 -3.49 -16.06
N GLU A 215 -19.77 -3.63 -17.30
CA GLU A 215 -19.21 -4.90 -17.76
C GLU A 215 -17.78 -5.04 -17.28
N TYR A 216 -17.47 -6.12 -16.57
CA TYR A 216 -16.14 -6.47 -16.09
C TYR A 216 -15.99 -8.00 -15.95
N ASP A 217 -14.76 -8.49 -15.90
CA ASP A 217 -14.45 -9.91 -15.69
C ASP A 217 -14.03 -10.20 -14.25
N GLY A 218 -13.43 -9.23 -13.55
CA GLY A 218 -13.05 -9.35 -12.15
C GLY A 218 -12.91 -8.00 -11.46
N VAL A 219 -12.80 -8.03 -10.12
CA VAL A 219 -12.69 -6.85 -9.27
C VAL A 219 -11.44 -6.94 -8.40
N TYR A 220 -10.64 -5.89 -8.43
CA TYR A 220 -9.51 -5.68 -7.53
C TYR A 220 -9.82 -4.53 -6.56
N VAL A 221 -9.79 -4.78 -5.27
CA VAL A 221 -10.01 -3.75 -4.24
C VAL A 221 -8.66 -3.40 -3.61
N SER A 222 -8.21 -2.17 -3.82
CA SER A 222 -6.86 -1.75 -3.45
C SER A 222 -6.69 -1.56 -1.94
N ASN A 223 -5.43 -1.39 -1.51
CA ASN A 223 -5.13 -0.82 -0.20
C ASN A 223 -5.37 0.70 -0.21
N GLY A 224 -5.31 1.32 0.97
CA GLY A 224 -5.46 2.76 1.12
C GLY A 224 -5.27 3.24 2.55
N PRO A 225 -5.20 4.56 2.75
CA PRO A 225 -5.03 5.17 4.07
C PRO A 225 -6.33 5.20 4.87
N GLY A 226 -6.21 5.35 6.18
CA GLY A 226 -7.32 5.65 7.08
C GLY A 226 -8.05 4.43 7.63
N CYS A 227 -9.36 4.55 7.74
CA CYS A 227 -10.21 3.56 8.42
C CYS A 227 -11.31 3.04 7.48
N THR A 228 -11.57 1.73 7.53
CA THR A 228 -12.73 1.11 6.86
C THR A 228 -14.09 1.64 7.33
N CYS A 229 -14.12 2.43 8.42
CA CYS A 229 -15.31 3.10 8.90
C CYS A 229 -15.83 4.21 7.97
N ASN A 230 -14.99 4.70 7.06
CA ASN A 230 -15.34 5.74 6.09
C ASN A 230 -15.71 5.16 4.71
N CYS A 231 -15.81 3.82 4.59
CA CYS A 231 -16.02 3.12 3.32
C CYS A 231 -17.31 2.29 3.33
N GLU A 232 -18.37 2.75 4.00
CA GLU A 232 -19.63 1.99 4.10
C GLU A 232 -20.26 1.75 2.74
N LYS A 233 -20.26 2.76 1.86
CA LYS A 233 -20.77 2.65 0.50
C LYS A 233 -20.00 1.59 -0.31
N THR A 234 -18.68 1.54 -0.17
CA THR A 234 -17.86 0.50 -0.80
C THR A 234 -18.25 -0.91 -0.29
N VAL A 235 -18.51 -1.05 1.01
CA VAL A 235 -18.96 -2.33 1.59
C VAL A 235 -20.31 -2.75 1.03
N GLU A 236 -21.25 -1.83 0.83
CA GLU A 236 -22.56 -2.10 0.22
C GLU A 236 -22.44 -2.57 -1.24
N VAL A 237 -21.57 -1.91 -2.03
CA VAL A 237 -21.27 -2.34 -3.40
C VAL A 237 -20.62 -3.72 -3.40
N LEU A 238 -19.63 -3.97 -2.52
CA LEU A 238 -18.97 -5.26 -2.42
C LEU A 238 -19.93 -6.38 -1.99
N LYS A 239 -20.93 -6.14 -1.16
CA LYS A 239 -21.95 -7.16 -0.83
C LYS A 239 -22.66 -7.62 -2.09
N LYS A 240 -23.11 -6.71 -2.96
CA LYS A 240 -23.74 -7.06 -4.24
C LYS A 240 -22.80 -7.86 -5.15
N VAL A 241 -21.51 -7.44 -5.21
CA VAL A 241 -20.48 -8.13 -6.02
C VAL A 241 -20.24 -9.56 -5.53
N LEU A 242 -20.21 -9.79 -4.21
CA LEU A 242 -20.00 -11.12 -3.61
C LEU A 242 -21.20 -12.06 -3.77
N GLU A 243 -22.40 -11.56 -4.07
CA GLU A 243 -23.55 -12.39 -4.46
C GLU A 243 -23.29 -13.08 -5.82
N GLY A 244 -22.56 -12.41 -6.70
CA GLY A 244 -22.16 -12.94 -8.01
C GLY A 244 -21.10 -14.04 -7.93
N GLY A 245 -20.46 -14.34 -9.04
CA GLY A 245 -19.45 -15.40 -9.17
C GLY A 245 -18.17 -14.94 -9.86
N LYS A 246 -18.04 -13.64 -10.20
CA LYS A 246 -16.84 -13.10 -10.84
C LYS A 246 -15.70 -12.97 -9.83
N PRO A 247 -14.45 -13.20 -10.22
CA PRO A 247 -13.30 -13.11 -9.34
C PRO A 247 -13.22 -11.78 -8.58
N VAL A 248 -12.94 -11.85 -7.28
CA VAL A 248 -12.72 -10.68 -6.41
C VAL A 248 -11.42 -10.86 -5.65
N PHE A 249 -10.56 -9.88 -5.73
CA PHE A 249 -9.31 -9.84 -4.98
C PHE A 249 -9.21 -8.54 -4.19
N GLY A 250 -8.82 -8.62 -2.93
CA GLY A 250 -8.62 -7.45 -2.09
C GLY A 250 -7.31 -7.51 -1.32
N PHE A 251 -6.67 -6.36 -1.18
CA PHE A 251 -5.41 -6.22 -0.49
C PHE A 251 -5.48 -5.15 0.60
N GLY A 252 -4.93 -5.42 1.78
CA GLY A 252 -4.85 -4.47 2.87
C GLY A 252 -6.23 -3.94 3.27
N MET A 253 -6.52 -2.64 3.06
CA MET A 253 -7.84 -2.10 3.31
C MET A 253 -8.92 -2.79 2.46
N GLY A 254 -8.63 -3.13 1.20
CA GLY A 254 -9.53 -3.88 0.33
C GLY A 254 -9.88 -5.26 0.90
N TYR A 255 -8.91 -5.98 1.48
CA TYR A 255 -9.15 -7.20 2.21
C TYR A 255 -10.11 -6.99 3.39
N HIS A 256 -9.90 -5.94 4.17
CA HIS A 256 -10.77 -5.61 5.30
C HIS A 256 -12.21 -5.30 4.84
N LEU A 257 -12.38 -4.62 3.70
CA LEU A 257 -13.70 -4.30 3.15
C LEU A 257 -14.41 -5.54 2.61
N ILE A 258 -13.70 -6.43 1.92
CA ILE A 258 -14.22 -7.74 1.50
C ILE A 258 -14.64 -8.55 2.73
N ALA A 259 -13.81 -8.62 3.76
CA ALA A 259 -14.12 -9.32 5.00
C ALA A 259 -15.38 -8.75 5.69
N LYS A 260 -15.52 -7.41 5.76
CA LYS A 260 -16.74 -6.77 6.28
C LYS A 260 -17.97 -7.09 5.42
N ALA A 261 -17.83 -7.05 4.10
CA ALA A 261 -18.92 -7.41 3.18
C ALA A 261 -19.34 -8.88 3.34
N ALA A 262 -18.38 -9.76 3.62
CA ALA A 262 -18.63 -11.18 3.95
C ALA A 262 -19.23 -11.41 5.36
N GLY A 263 -19.29 -10.38 6.21
CA GLY A 263 -19.83 -10.49 7.58
C GLY A 263 -18.78 -10.77 8.66
N CYS A 264 -17.48 -10.68 8.36
CA CYS A 264 -16.43 -10.83 9.35
C CYS A 264 -16.26 -9.59 10.25
N GLU A 265 -15.80 -9.82 11.48
CA GLU A 265 -15.35 -8.77 12.39
C GLU A 265 -13.86 -8.48 12.20
N LEU A 266 -13.48 -7.20 12.32
CA LEU A 266 -12.09 -6.77 12.32
C LEU A 266 -11.63 -6.50 13.75
N VAL A 267 -10.42 -6.95 14.09
CA VAL A 267 -9.75 -6.68 15.36
C VAL A 267 -8.50 -5.85 15.16
N ARG A 268 -8.15 -5.04 16.14
CA ARG A 268 -6.87 -4.33 16.17
C ARG A 268 -5.77 -5.32 16.57
N LEU A 269 -4.67 -5.30 15.85
CA LEU A 269 -3.47 -6.05 16.21
C LEU A 269 -2.84 -5.45 17.47
N ALA A 270 -2.27 -6.31 18.31
CA ALA A 270 -1.51 -5.88 19.49
C ALA A 270 -0.30 -5.03 19.07
N HIS A 271 0.36 -5.45 18.00
CA HIS A 271 1.45 -4.74 17.35
C HIS A 271 1.15 -4.59 15.86
N PRO A 272 1.21 -3.36 15.28
CA PRO A 272 1.05 -3.17 13.85
C PRO A 272 2.13 -3.91 13.05
N HIS A 273 1.75 -4.54 11.95
CA HIS A 273 2.72 -5.13 11.02
C HIS A 273 3.16 -4.08 10.01
N ARG A 274 4.39 -3.58 10.14
CA ARG A 274 4.95 -2.51 9.30
C ARG A 274 6.37 -2.85 8.88
N SER A 275 6.48 -3.84 7.98
CA SER A 275 7.78 -4.30 7.50
C SER A 275 7.65 -5.10 6.22
N ALA A 276 8.77 -5.28 5.51
CA ALA A 276 8.87 -6.11 4.31
C ALA A 276 9.23 -7.58 4.60
N ASN A 277 9.29 -7.99 5.87
CA ASN A 277 9.75 -9.33 6.27
C ASN A 277 8.78 -10.06 7.22
N GLN A 278 7.48 -9.90 7.00
CA GLN A 278 6.46 -10.62 7.75
C GLN A 278 6.31 -12.06 7.24
N PRO A 279 6.53 -13.08 8.08
CA PRO A 279 6.36 -14.46 7.66
C PRO A 279 4.88 -14.85 7.69
N VAL A 280 4.36 -15.30 6.55
CA VAL A 280 2.98 -15.78 6.42
C VAL A 280 2.97 -17.22 5.92
N ARG A 281 2.16 -18.08 6.55
CA ARG A 281 1.98 -19.46 6.14
C ARG A 281 0.68 -19.61 5.36
N LYS A 282 0.76 -20.28 4.21
CA LYS A 282 -0.41 -20.69 3.45
C LYS A 282 -1.08 -21.89 4.15
N GLU A 283 -2.31 -21.73 4.59
CA GLU A 283 -3.04 -22.78 5.30
C GLU A 283 -3.27 -24.03 4.43
N GLY A 284 -3.28 -25.20 5.09
CA GLY A 284 -3.34 -26.48 4.40
C GLY A 284 -2.03 -26.92 3.71
N THR A 285 -0.96 -26.15 3.87
CA THR A 285 0.37 -26.47 3.31
C THR A 285 1.47 -26.20 4.34
N ASN A 286 2.70 -26.68 4.04
CA ASN A 286 3.91 -26.33 4.81
C ASN A 286 4.66 -25.13 4.20
N ARG A 287 4.04 -24.38 3.26
CA ARG A 287 4.70 -23.26 2.59
C ARG A 287 4.54 -21.99 3.40
N THR A 288 5.67 -21.36 3.67
CA THR A 288 5.81 -20.05 4.31
C THR A 288 6.40 -19.07 3.32
N TYR A 289 5.93 -17.83 3.37
CA TYR A 289 6.37 -16.75 2.51
C TYR A 289 6.78 -15.55 3.36
N ILE A 290 7.72 -14.78 2.87
CA ILE A 290 8.05 -13.48 3.44
C ILE A 290 7.25 -12.42 2.70
N SER A 291 6.49 -11.63 3.42
CA SER A 291 5.57 -10.65 2.86
C SER A 291 5.82 -9.25 3.38
N SER A 292 5.42 -8.25 2.58
CA SER A 292 5.41 -6.86 3.01
C SER A 292 4.02 -6.49 3.53
N GLN A 293 4.01 -5.87 4.70
CA GLN A 293 2.78 -5.45 5.37
C GLN A 293 2.89 -4.02 5.88
N ASN A 294 1.78 -3.29 5.80
CA ASN A 294 1.57 -2.01 6.44
C ASN A 294 0.14 -1.96 6.97
N VAL A 295 -0.11 -2.71 8.05
CA VAL A 295 -1.45 -2.93 8.59
C VAL A 295 -1.47 -2.90 10.11
N TYR A 296 -2.62 -2.54 10.69
CA TYR A 296 -2.84 -2.50 12.14
C TYR A 296 -4.12 -3.23 12.56
N ARG A 297 -4.77 -3.90 11.63
CA ARG A 297 -5.98 -4.71 11.85
C ARG A 297 -5.87 -6.04 11.11
N ALA A 298 -6.60 -7.04 11.62
CA ALA A 298 -6.80 -8.33 10.97
C ALA A 298 -8.25 -8.78 11.14
N VAL A 299 -8.64 -9.80 10.43
CA VAL A 299 -9.94 -10.47 10.62
C VAL A 299 -9.89 -11.31 11.90
N LYS A 300 -10.96 -11.23 12.69
CA LYS A 300 -11.17 -12.09 13.87
C LYS A 300 -11.53 -13.51 13.41
N ALA A 301 -10.63 -14.46 13.62
CA ALA A 301 -10.80 -15.84 13.12
C ALA A 301 -12.17 -16.45 13.46
N ALA A 302 -12.67 -16.23 14.70
CA ALA A 302 -13.96 -16.76 15.15
C ALA A 302 -15.20 -16.13 14.46
N SER A 303 -15.01 -15.04 13.68
CA SER A 303 -16.11 -14.37 12.96
C SER A 303 -16.19 -14.75 11.49
N ILE A 304 -15.29 -15.60 11.01
CA ILE A 304 -15.25 -16.01 9.60
C ILE A 304 -16.47 -16.91 9.32
N PRO A 305 -17.37 -16.55 8.37
CA PRO A 305 -18.53 -17.37 8.01
C PRO A 305 -18.13 -18.74 7.45
N SER A 306 -19.04 -19.70 7.53
CA SER A 306 -18.79 -21.10 7.14
C SER A 306 -18.36 -21.29 5.68
N GLU A 307 -18.77 -20.39 4.78
CA GLU A 307 -18.44 -20.40 3.36
C GLU A 307 -17.02 -19.91 3.07
N TRP A 308 -16.40 -19.24 4.06
CA TRP A 308 -15.04 -18.72 3.98
C TRP A 308 -14.09 -19.54 4.84
N GLU A 309 -12.83 -19.45 4.56
CA GLU A 309 -11.76 -20.08 5.33
C GLU A 309 -10.54 -19.17 5.45
N VAL A 310 -9.72 -19.41 6.48
CA VAL A 310 -8.40 -18.79 6.60
C VAL A 310 -7.54 -19.29 5.46
N TYR A 311 -6.91 -18.37 4.75
CA TYR A 311 -6.03 -18.68 3.62
C TYR A 311 -4.56 -18.51 3.99
N PHE A 312 -4.25 -17.44 4.74
CA PHE A 312 -2.92 -17.19 5.29
C PHE A 312 -2.98 -16.80 6.76
N THR A 313 -1.96 -17.25 7.51
CA THR A 313 -1.77 -16.91 8.92
C THR A 313 -0.38 -16.33 9.13
N ASN A 314 -0.26 -15.22 9.85
CA ASN A 314 1.01 -14.65 10.27
C ASN A 314 1.67 -15.56 11.31
N LEU A 315 2.97 -15.86 11.14
CA LEU A 315 3.68 -16.75 12.05
C LEU A 315 4.24 -16.05 13.29
N ASN A 316 4.24 -14.71 13.32
CA ASN A 316 4.71 -13.97 14.49
C ASN A 316 3.67 -13.93 15.61
N ASP A 317 2.39 -13.75 15.27
CA ASP A 317 1.32 -13.52 16.26
C ASP A 317 0.04 -14.31 16.00
N GLY A 318 -0.02 -15.12 14.94
CA GLY A 318 -1.18 -15.91 14.57
C GLY A 318 -2.33 -15.11 13.95
N ALA A 319 -2.12 -13.86 13.56
CA ALA A 319 -3.12 -13.05 12.90
C ALA A 319 -3.59 -13.66 11.56
N VAL A 320 -4.87 -13.49 11.24
CA VAL A 320 -5.42 -13.92 9.95
C VAL A 320 -4.98 -12.91 8.89
N ASP A 321 -4.00 -13.29 8.10
CA ASP A 321 -3.41 -12.48 7.03
C ASP A 321 -4.00 -12.78 5.64
N GLY A 322 -4.97 -13.65 5.56
CA GLY A 322 -5.72 -13.89 4.34
C GLY A 322 -6.95 -14.75 4.57
N ILE A 323 -8.02 -14.44 3.84
CA ILE A 323 -9.21 -15.28 3.75
C ILE A 323 -9.50 -15.57 2.28
N ARG A 324 -10.16 -16.71 2.03
CA ARG A 324 -10.73 -17.02 0.71
C ARG A 324 -12.08 -17.68 0.86
N HIS A 325 -12.91 -17.55 -0.15
CA HIS A 325 -14.17 -18.28 -0.23
C HIS A 325 -13.91 -19.71 -0.70
N LYS A 326 -14.60 -20.69 -0.12
CA LYS A 326 -14.36 -22.12 -0.37
C LYS A 326 -14.69 -22.56 -1.80
N THR A 327 -15.67 -21.93 -2.43
CA THR A 327 -16.19 -22.35 -3.75
C THR A 327 -16.18 -21.23 -4.79
N LYS A 328 -16.26 -19.97 -4.39
CA LYS A 328 -16.20 -18.82 -5.31
C LYS A 328 -14.77 -18.27 -5.39
N PRO A 329 -14.38 -17.60 -6.49
CA PRO A 329 -13.02 -17.07 -6.67
C PRO A 329 -12.81 -15.73 -5.94
N PHE A 330 -13.03 -15.72 -4.62
CA PHE A 330 -12.87 -14.55 -3.78
C PHE A 330 -11.68 -14.73 -2.84
N ILE A 331 -10.76 -13.79 -2.86
CA ILE A 331 -9.53 -13.79 -2.07
C ILE A 331 -9.32 -12.41 -1.45
N GLY A 332 -8.98 -12.36 -0.18
CA GLY A 332 -8.51 -11.16 0.49
C GLY A 332 -7.22 -11.42 1.24
N LEU A 333 -6.24 -10.52 1.13
CA LEU A 333 -4.93 -10.62 1.75
C LEU A 333 -4.59 -9.37 2.54
N ASN A 334 -3.98 -9.56 3.71
CA ASN A 334 -3.51 -8.46 4.56
C ASN A 334 -2.07 -8.02 4.21
N PHE A 335 -1.46 -8.60 3.20
CA PHE A 335 -0.10 -8.32 2.74
C PHE A 335 -0.07 -8.02 1.25
N ALA A 336 0.94 -7.26 0.83
CA ALA A 336 1.12 -6.84 -0.55
C ALA A 336 1.31 -8.04 -1.49
N PRO A 337 0.48 -8.17 -2.54
CA PRO A 337 0.55 -9.28 -3.49
C PRO A 337 1.59 -9.04 -4.60
N GLU A 338 2.03 -7.80 -4.73
CA GLU A 338 3.06 -7.41 -5.69
C GLU A 338 4.46 -7.75 -5.19
N VAL A 339 5.41 -7.78 -6.11
CA VAL A 339 6.82 -7.93 -5.78
C VAL A 339 7.25 -6.75 -4.89
N CYS A 340 7.56 -7.03 -3.64
CA CYS A 340 8.14 -6.03 -2.77
C CYS A 340 9.59 -5.78 -3.15
N VAL A 341 9.99 -4.53 -3.11
CA VAL A 341 11.38 -4.14 -3.34
C VAL A 341 12.29 -4.94 -2.42
N GLY A 342 13.13 -5.77 -3.00
CA GLY A 342 14.12 -6.61 -2.31
C GLY A 342 13.71 -8.04 -1.96
N LEU A 343 12.45 -8.47 -2.25
CA LEU A 343 11.99 -9.82 -2.01
C LEU A 343 11.28 -10.36 -3.25
N THR A 344 11.92 -11.30 -3.94
CA THR A 344 11.44 -11.91 -5.19
C THR A 344 10.89 -13.31 -4.96
N GLU A 345 10.11 -13.55 -3.92
CA GLU A 345 9.40 -14.83 -3.85
C GLU A 345 8.15 -14.77 -4.73
N ASN A 346 8.19 -15.59 -5.78
CA ASN A 346 7.11 -15.77 -6.75
C ASN A 346 5.90 -16.44 -6.09
N VAL A 347 5.19 -15.70 -5.26
CA VAL A 347 3.88 -16.13 -4.88
C VAL A 347 2.87 -15.17 -5.35
N THR A 348 2.03 -15.78 -6.05
CA THR A 348 1.11 -15.01 -6.77
C THR A 348 -0.33 -15.38 -6.43
N PRO A 349 -0.81 -14.96 -5.24
CA PRO A 349 -2.24 -14.83 -5.08
C PRO A 349 -2.86 -13.92 -6.15
N LEU A 350 -2.08 -12.97 -6.66
CA LEU A 350 -2.47 -12.15 -7.82
C LEU A 350 -2.56 -13.01 -9.08
N ASP A 351 -1.60 -13.92 -9.34
CA ASP A 351 -1.68 -14.83 -10.50
C ASP A 351 -2.83 -15.85 -10.33
N GLU A 352 -3.13 -16.26 -9.09
CA GLU A 352 -4.32 -17.07 -8.83
C GLU A 352 -5.60 -16.31 -9.18
N PHE A 353 -5.69 -15.03 -8.80
CA PHE A 353 -6.80 -14.16 -9.21
C PHE A 353 -6.88 -14.01 -10.74
N ILE A 354 -5.75 -13.68 -11.37
CA ILE A 354 -5.64 -13.53 -12.83
C ILE A 354 -6.06 -14.79 -13.57
N SER A 355 -5.68 -15.98 -13.08
CA SER A 355 -6.05 -17.26 -13.67
C SER A 355 -7.53 -17.60 -13.59
N LYS A 356 -8.30 -16.85 -12.81
CA LYS A 356 -9.75 -17.03 -12.63
C LYS A 356 -10.58 -16.02 -13.46
N LEU A 357 -9.93 -14.99 -14.04
CA LEU A 357 -10.55 -14.07 -14.98
C LEU A 357 -10.87 -14.82 -16.30
#